data_5f8348b5cc607bf39a311258c2580d30
#
_entry.id   5f8348b5cc607bf39a311258c2580d30
#
_cell.length_a   1.000
_cell.length_b   1.000
_cell.length_c   1.000
_cell.angle_alpha   90.00
_cell.angle_beta   90.00
_cell.angle_gamma   90.00
#
_symmetry.space_group_name_H-M   'P 1'
#
loop_
_entity.id
_entity.type
_entity.pdbx_description
1 polymer ?
#
loop_
_entity_poly.entity_id
_entity_poly.type
_entity_poly.pdbx_seq_one_letter_code
_entity_poly.pdbx_strand_id
1 'polypeptide(L)'
;MNNIVFNFLTELAKNNHKEWFDAHKNDYEAAKAAVNTVCETIYNEIALNDTLSPMKIYRIYRDLRFSKDKTPYKTHFSCYFQRKQPHYRGGYYIHISPEESFVGGGFFNPNKEDLLRIRQEISLDGDTFAQIMQHPEVVAQFGGKLWGDEVKTAPKGFEKDDPMLDYLRKKQFLLKHDFTPAEVLSPDFTVKAISSLKAMRPFFDFMTGALTTDLNGEPLF
;
A
#
# COMPACT_ATOMS: atom_id res chain seq x y z
N MET A 1 5.73 -18.42 -1.32
CA MET A 1 5.66 -18.38 0.17
C MET A 1 5.35 -19.78 0.71
N ASN A 2 5.76 -20.12 1.94
CA ASN A 2 5.52 -21.45 2.51
C ASN A 2 4.13 -21.52 3.19
N ASN A 3 3.45 -22.67 3.17
CA ASN A 3 2.18 -22.95 3.85
C ASN A 3 2.21 -22.64 5.36
N ILE A 4 3.38 -22.63 6.00
CA ILE A 4 3.53 -22.34 7.44
C ILE A 4 2.89 -21.01 7.85
N VAL A 5 2.95 -20.00 6.99
CA VAL A 5 2.37 -18.66 7.25
C VAL A 5 0.84 -18.75 7.29
N PHE A 6 0.24 -19.35 6.27
CA PHE A 6 -1.21 -19.46 6.20
C PHE A 6 -1.77 -20.40 7.27
N ASN A 7 -1.11 -21.52 7.54
CA ASN A 7 -1.51 -22.44 8.60
C ASN A 7 -1.52 -21.72 9.96
N PHE A 8 -0.43 -21.02 10.30
CA PHE A 8 -0.37 -20.25 11.55
C PHE A 8 -1.48 -19.20 11.65
N LEU A 9 -1.68 -18.38 10.59
CA LEU A 9 -2.70 -17.32 10.62
C LEU A 9 -4.12 -17.87 10.68
N THR A 10 -4.40 -19.00 10.02
CA THR A 10 -5.71 -19.67 10.07
C THR A 10 -6.01 -20.22 11.46
N GLU A 11 -5.03 -20.84 12.11
CA GLU A 11 -5.22 -21.35 13.48
C GLU A 11 -5.29 -20.21 14.50
N LEU A 12 -4.51 -19.15 14.32
CA LEU A 12 -4.60 -17.95 15.14
C LEU A 12 -5.97 -17.27 15.04
N ALA A 13 -6.58 -17.24 13.85
CA ALA A 13 -7.91 -16.65 13.66
C ALA A 13 -8.99 -17.38 14.47
N LYS A 14 -8.87 -18.71 14.60
CA LYS A 14 -9.79 -19.55 15.40
C LYS A 14 -9.55 -19.44 16.91
N ASN A 15 -8.31 -19.15 17.32
CA ASN A 15 -7.84 -19.21 18.70
C ASN A 15 -7.15 -17.90 19.13
N ASN A 16 -7.75 -16.75 18.82
CA ASN A 16 -7.13 -15.44 19.00
C ASN A 16 -7.15 -14.98 20.47
N HIS A 17 -6.39 -15.66 21.34
CA HIS A 17 -6.21 -15.33 22.74
C HIS A 17 -4.78 -15.69 23.21
N LYS A 18 -4.38 -15.09 24.32
CA LYS A 18 -2.99 -15.09 24.79
C LYS A 18 -2.43 -16.50 25.07
N GLU A 19 -3.20 -17.35 25.71
CA GLU A 19 -2.76 -18.69 26.13
C GLU A 19 -2.42 -19.55 24.91
N TRP A 20 -3.24 -19.49 23.85
CA TRP A 20 -2.96 -20.20 22.62
C TRP A 20 -1.72 -19.65 21.92
N PHE A 21 -1.60 -18.33 21.85
CA PHE A 21 -0.46 -17.68 21.20
C PHE A 21 0.86 -18.01 21.90
N ASP A 22 0.88 -18.01 23.25
CA ASP A 22 2.06 -18.34 24.03
C ASP A 22 2.48 -19.81 23.81
N ALA A 23 1.51 -20.72 23.67
CA ALA A 23 1.77 -22.13 23.36
C ALA A 23 2.28 -22.37 21.91
N HIS A 24 1.94 -21.48 20.96
CA HIS A 24 2.32 -21.57 19.54
C HIS A 24 3.36 -20.50 19.11
N LYS A 25 4.14 -20.01 20.07
CA LYS A 25 5.12 -18.95 19.81
C LYS A 25 6.20 -19.37 18.80
N ASN A 26 6.60 -20.64 18.80
CA ASN A 26 7.56 -21.16 17.82
C ASN A 26 6.99 -21.13 16.39
N ASP A 27 5.71 -21.44 16.20
CA ASP A 27 5.02 -21.39 14.90
C ASP A 27 4.92 -19.95 14.41
N TYR A 28 4.62 -19.02 15.34
CA TYR A 28 4.64 -17.59 15.05
C TYR A 28 6.01 -17.11 14.57
N GLU A 29 7.10 -17.44 15.27
CA GLU A 29 8.44 -16.98 14.87
C GLU A 29 8.87 -17.61 13.54
N ALA A 30 8.50 -18.86 13.26
CA ALA A 30 8.76 -19.49 11.97
C ALA A 30 7.97 -18.83 10.83
N ALA A 31 6.68 -18.55 11.04
CA ALA A 31 5.84 -17.86 10.07
C ALA A 31 6.35 -16.42 9.80
N LYS A 32 6.69 -15.69 10.86
CA LYS A 32 7.27 -14.36 10.78
C LYS A 32 8.59 -14.33 10.02
N ALA A 33 9.49 -15.28 10.28
CA ALA A 33 10.76 -15.39 9.57
C ALA A 33 10.54 -15.61 8.06
N ALA A 34 9.59 -16.47 7.68
CA ALA A 34 9.24 -16.70 6.28
C ALA A 34 8.71 -15.43 5.58
N VAL A 35 7.84 -14.66 6.27
CA VAL A 35 7.35 -13.37 5.75
C VAL A 35 8.47 -12.35 5.64
N ASN A 36 9.34 -12.27 6.64
CA ASN A 36 10.47 -11.33 6.65
C ASN A 36 11.38 -11.56 5.44
N THR A 37 11.73 -12.81 5.15
CA THR A 37 12.57 -13.17 3.98
C THR A 37 11.93 -12.69 2.67
N VAL A 38 10.63 -12.89 2.50
CA VAL A 38 9.91 -12.41 1.30
C VAL A 38 9.89 -10.89 1.24
N CYS A 39 9.57 -10.21 2.35
CA CYS A 39 9.56 -8.75 2.41
C CYS A 39 10.95 -8.15 2.13
N GLU A 40 12.02 -8.74 2.66
CA GLU A 40 13.40 -8.32 2.42
C GLU A 40 13.80 -8.48 0.96
N THR A 41 13.43 -9.60 0.34
CA THR A 41 13.68 -9.83 -1.09
C THR A 41 12.99 -8.77 -1.95
N ILE A 42 11.70 -8.49 -1.67
CA ILE A 42 10.93 -7.47 -2.40
C ILE A 42 11.51 -6.08 -2.14
N TYR A 43 11.83 -5.75 -0.89
CA TYR A 43 12.43 -4.46 -0.51
C TYR A 43 13.73 -4.20 -1.28
N ASN A 44 14.63 -5.17 -1.30
CA ASN A 44 15.92 -5.03 -1.96
C ASN A 44 15.76 -4.81 -3.47
N GLU A 45 14.83 -5.51 -4.12
CA GLU A 45 14.54 -5.33 -5.55
C GLU A 45 13.90 -3.97 -5.89
N ILE A 46 13.03 -3.45 -5.01
CA ILE A 46 12.44 -2.11 -5.20
C ILE A 46 13.51 -1.04 -4.95
N ALA A 47 14.38 -1.23 -3.95
CA ALA A 47 15.44 -0.30 -3.61
C ALA A 47 16.53 -0.14 -4.70
N LEU A 48 16.61 -1.07 -5.68
CA LEU A 48 17.50 -0.89 -6.84
C LEU A 48 17.11 0.31 -7.71
N ASN A 49 15.83 0.70 -7.71
CA ASN A 49 15.29 1.73 -8.60
C ASN A 49 14.51 2.82 -7.85
N ASP A 50 14.39 2.74 -6.53
CA ASP A 50 13.73 3.76 -5.70
C ASP A 50 14.51 4.02 -4.41
N THR A 51 14.42 5.22 -3.88
CA THR A 51 15.10 5.58 -2.63
C THR A 51 14.15 5.38 -1.46
N LEU A 52 14.44 4.36 -0.66
CA LEU A 52 13.60 3.92 0.45
C LEU A 52 14.22 4.22 1.82
N SER A 53 13.37 4.46 2.80
CA SER A 53 13.71 4.40 4.21
C SER A 53 13.79 2.92 4.66
N PRO A 54 14.40 2.61 5.82
CA PRO A 54 14.43 1.24 6.32
C PRO A 54 13.05 0.60 6.36
N MET A 55 12.96 -0.65 5.93
CA MET A 55 11.73 -1.43 5.91
C MET A 55 11.13 -1.52 7.32
N LYS A 56 9.81 -1.33 7.40
CA LYS A 56 9.04 -1.50 8.62
C LYS A 56 8.18 -2.76 8.54
N ILE A 57 8.47 -3.74 9.38
CA ILE A 57 7.61 -4.90 9.58
C ILE A 57 6.69 -4.61 10.77
N TYR A 58 5.38 -4.74 10.57
CA TYR A 58 4.43 -4.46 11.63
C TYR A 58 4.31 -5.65 12.58
N ARG A 59 4.27 -5.35 13.89
CA ARG A 59 4.01 -6.36 14.93
C ARG A 59 2.62 -6.97 14.76
N ILE A 60 2.49 -8.24 15.10
CA ILE A 60 1.21 -8.97 15.08
C ILE A 60 0.23 -8.49 16.16
N TYR A 61 0.74 -7.93 17.25
CA TYR A 61 -0.07 -7.40 18.36
C TYR A 61 -0.92 -6.21 17.92
N ARG A 62 -2.21 -6.23 18.30
CA ARG A 62 -3.13 -5.11 18.04
C ARG A 62 -3.01 -4.03 19.10
N ASP A 63 -3.30 -2.80 18.72
CA ASP A 63 -3.55 -1.73 19.68
C ASP A 63 -5.04 -1.73 20.03
N LEU A 64 -5.34 -2.16 21.25
CA LEU A 64 -6.72 -2.36 21.71
C LEU A 64 -7.32 -1.15 22.41
N ARG A 65 -6.57 -0.07 22.60
CA ARG A 65 -7.00 1.09 23.41
C ARG A 65 -8.32 1.67 22.94
N PHE A 66 -8.50 1.83 21.64
CA PHE A 66 -9.68 2.43 21.02
C PHE A 66 -10.51 1.45 20.19
N SER A 67 -10.16 0.15 20.18
CA SER A 67 -10.87 -0.86 19.41
C SER A 67 -12.06 -1.43 20.18
N LYS A 68 -13.19 -1.61 19.49
CA LYS A 68 -14.35 -2.37 20.01
C LYS A 68 -14.05 -3.87 20.04
N ASP A 69 -13.37 -4.37 19.01
CA ASP A 69 -12.90 -5.74 18.97
C ASP A 69 -11.64 -5.87 19.83
N LYS A 70 -11.68 -6.74 20.83
CA LYS A 70 -10.64 -6.98 21.84
C LYS A 70 -9.75 -8.17 21.56
N THR A 71 -9.83 -8.80 20.37
CA THR A 71 -8.88 -9.84 19.97
C THR A 71 -7.46 -9.27 19.94
N PRO A 72 -6.48 -9.92 20.60
CA PRO A 72 -5.18 -9.31 20.86
C PRO A 72 -4.24 -9.33 19.67
N TYR A 73 -4.48 -10.18 18.67
CA TYR A 73 -3.56 -10.37 17.54
C TYR A 73 -4.24 -10.07 16.20
N LYS A 74 -3.44 -9.59 15.25
CA LYS A 74 -3.83 -9.47 13.84
C LYS A 74 -3.78 -10.85 13.20
N THR A 75 -4.70 -11.13 12.29
CA THR A 75 -4.75 -12.35 11.47
C THR A 75 -4.02 -12.18 10.14
N HIS A 76 -3.05 -11.28 10.09
CA HIS A 76 -2.22 -11.00 8.93
C HIS A 76 -0.81 -10.55 9.34
N PHE A 77 0.14 -10.74 8.45
CA PHE A 77 1.43 -10.05 8.48
C PHE A 77 1.43 -8.91 7.48
N SER A 78 2.18 -7.87 7.78
CA SER A 78 2.34 -6.75 6.85
C SER A 78 3.68 -6.05 7.01
N CYS A 79 4.16 -5.46 5.92
CA CYS A 79 5.33 -4.60 5.90
C CYS A 79 5.09 -3.34 5.06
N TYR A 80 5.88 -2.31 5.32
CA TYR A 80 5.81 -1.02 4.66
C TYR A 80 7.19 -0.54 4.28
N PHE A 81 7.33 -0.08 3.04
CA PHE A 81 8.55 0.51 2.49
C PHE A 81 8.25 1.97 2.20
N GLN A 82 8.63 2.85 3.09
CA GLN A 82 8.46 4.28 2.90
C GLN A 82 9.48 4.82 1.91
N ARG A 83 9.07 5.59 0.92
CA ARG A 83 9.97 6.38 0.08
C ARG A 83 10.61 7.47 0.94
N LYS A 84 11.90 7.75 0.70
CA LYS A 84 12.71 8.60 1.58
C LYS A 84 12.31 10.06 1.49
N GLN A 85 11.60 10.52 2.50
CA GLN A 85 11.21 11.93 2.64
C GLN A 85 12.42 12.82 2.96
N PRO A 86 12.34 14.13 2.64
CA PRO A 86 11.20 14.85 2.06
C PRO A 86 11.09 14.73 0.54
N HIS A 87 12.18 14.36 -0.15
CA HIS A 87 12.30 14.40 -1.62
C HIS A 87 11.47 13.34 -2.35
N TYR A 88 11.15 12.22 -1.69
CA TYR A 88 10.32 11.16 -2.25
C TYR A 88 9.12 10.90 -1.35
N ARG A 89 7.93 10.88 -1.93
CA ARG A 89 6.68 10.81 -1.19
C ARG A 89 5.95 9.48 -1.45
N GLY A 90 5.11 9.08 -0.48
CA GLY A 90 4.37 7.83 -0.53
C GLY A 90 5.15 6.61 -0.03
N GLY A 91 4.68 5.42 -0.36
CA GLY A 91 5.33 4.17 0.02
C GLY A 91 4.55 2.94 -0.42
N TYR A 92 5.21 1.80 -0.33
CA TYR A 92 4.72 0.48 -0.72
C TYR A 92 4.27 -0.31 0.50
N TYR A 93 3.24 -1.10 0.36
CA TYR A 93 2.66 -1.91 1.42
C TYR A 93 2.40 -3.33 0.95
N ILE A 94 2.70 -4.29 1.80
CA ILE A 94 2.43 -5.71 1.56
C ILE A 94 1.57 -6.23 2.71
N HIS A 95 0.50 -6.92 2.37
CA HIS A 95 -0.43 -7.56 3.30
C HIS A 95 -0.55 -9.04 2.96
N ILE A 96 -0.29 -9.89 3.93
CA ILE A 96 -0.33 -11.34 3.79
C ILE A 96 -1.31 -11.94 4.78
N SER A 97 -2.40 -12.49 4.25
CA SER A 97 -3.45 -13.17 5.02
C SER A 97 -4.06 -14.30 4.17
N PRO A 98 -4.55 -15.39 4.78
CA PRO A 98 -5.30 -16.40 4.03
C PRO A 98 -6.58 -15.87 3.38
N GLU A 99 -7.20 -14.85 3.97
CA GLU A 99 -8.47 -14.28 3.50
C GLU A 99 -8.26 -13.18 2.46
N GLU A 100 -7.29 -12.31 2.67
CA GLU A 100 -7.02 -11.17 1.81
C GLU A 100 -5.52 -10.89 1.77
N SER A 101 -4.86 -11.24 0.67
CA SER A 101 -3.47 -10.88 0.44
C SER A 101 -3.36 -9.90 -0.71
N PHE A 102 -2.58 -8.83 -0.52
CA PHE A 102 -2.38 -7.82 -1.55
C PHE A 102 -1.04 -7.10 -1.41
N VAL A 103 -0.61 -6.49 -2.49
CA VAL A 103 0.37 -5.42 -2.47
C VAL A 103 -0.31 -4.12 -2.85
N GLY A 104 0.15 -3.03 -2.28
CA GLY A 104 -0.39 -1.72 -2.59
C GLY A 104 0.63 -0.63 -2.35
N GLY A 105 0.26 0.58 -2.71
CA GLY A 105 1.10 1.73 -2.47
C GLY A 105 0.38 3.03 -2.78
N GLY A 106 0.94 4.11 -2.30
CA GLY A 106 0.37 5.43 -2.50
C GLY A 106 0.37 6.28 -1.23
N PHE A 107 -0.73 7.01 -1.04
CA PHE A 107 -0.90 8.05 -0.02
C PHE A 107 -2.12 7.73 0.83
N PHE A 108 -1.88 6.99 1.92
CA PHE A 108 -2.90 6.64 2.90
C PHE A 108 -3.06 7.78 3.90
N ASN A 109 -4.29 8.30 4.07
CA ASN A 109 -4.63 9.41 4.95
C ASN A 109 -3.71 10.65 4.80
N PRO A 110 -3.57 11.22 3.58
CA PRO A 110 -2.83 12.47 3.43
C PRO A 110 -3.45 13.56 4.33
N ASN A 111 -2.63 14.44 4.87
CA ASN A 111 -3.13 15.60 5.60
C ASN A 111 -3.93 16.53 4.65
N LYS A 112 -4.61 17.54 5.19
CA LYS A 112 -5.49 18.41 4.39
C LYS A 112 -4.73 19.19 3.31
N GLU A 113 -3.51 19.59 3.59
CA GLU A 113 -2.67 20.34 2.66
C GLU A 113 -2.18 19.44 1.54
N ASP A 114 -1.59 18.30 1.84
CA ASP A 114 -1.17 17.30 0.85
C ASP A 114 -2.36 16.84 -0.03
N LEU A 115 -3.53 16.60 0.59
CA LEU A 115 -4.74 16.22 -0.14
C LEU A 115 -5.18 17.29 -1.13
N LEU A 116 -5.11 18.57 -0.73
CA LEU A 116 -5.46 19.69 -1.61
C LEU A 116 -4.47 19.80 -2.76
N ARG A 117 -3.17 19.73 -2.48
CA ARG A 117 -2.10 19.82 -3.49
C ARG A 117 -2.19 18.72 -4.53
N ILE A 118 -2.39 17.46 -4.10
CA ILE A 118 -2.59 16.34 -5.01
C ILE A 118 -3.79 16.59 -5.93
N ARG A 119 -4.91 17.07 -5.39
CA ARG A 119 -6.11 17.37 -6.18
C ARG A 119 -5.88 18.51 -7.17
N GLN A 120 -5.18 19.55 -6.74
CA GLN A 120 -4.83 20.68 -7.62
C GLN A 120 -3.97 20.22 -8.80
N GLU A 121 -2.97 19.39 -8.53
CA GLU A 121 -2.10 18.84 -9.58
C GLU A 121 -2.88 17.95 -10.56
N ILE A 122 -3.73 17.05 -10.05
CA ILE A 122 -4.57 16.20 -10.90
C ILE A 122 -5.54 17.03 -11.75
N SER A 123 -6.10 18.11 -11.22
CA SER A 123 -7.00 19.00 -11.97
C SER A 123 -6.22 19.84 -13.00
N LEU A 124 -4.99 20.25 -12.67
CA LEU A 124 -4.15 21.08 -13.53
C LEU A 124 -3.52 20.28 -14.68
N ASP A 125 -2.97 19.11 -14.37
CA ASP A 125 -2.28 18.22 -15.33
C ASP A 125 -3.01 16.87 -15.43
N GLY A 126 -4.31 16.94 -15.67
CA GLY A 126 -5.20 15.78 -15.76
C GLY A 126 -4.82 14.83 -16.89
N ASP A 127 -4.33 15.35 -18.02
CA ASP A 127 -3.93 14.54 -19.17
C ASP A 127 -2.74 13.63 -18.83
N THR A 128 -1.70 14.15 -18.18
CA THR A 128 -0.56 13.35 -17.72
C THR A 128 -1.01 12.31 -16.70
N PHE A 129 -1.86 12.71 -15.73
CA PHE A 129 -2.38 11.77 -14.74
C PHE A 129 -3.21 10.66 -15.39
N ALA A 130 -4.09 11.00 -16.33
CA ALA A 130 -4.88 10.03 -17.08
C ALA A 130 -4.00 9.06 -17.88
N GLN A 131 -2.94 9.55 -18.55
CA GLN A 131 -1.98 8.70 -19.26
C GLN A 131 -1.29 7.71 -18.32
N ILE A 132 -0.89 8.13 -17.13
CA ILE A 132 -0.32 7.24 -16.10
C ILE A 132 -1.32 6.17 -15.70
N MET A 133 -2.56 6.56 -15.38
CA MET A 133 -3.58 5.61 -14.95
C MET A 133 -4.04 4.66 -16.05
N GLN A 134 -3.93 5.06 -17.33
CA GLN A 134 -4.25 4.24 -18.51
C GLN A 134 -3.03 3.50 -19.07
N HIS A 135 -1.84 3.67 -18.48
CA HIS A 135 -0.66 2.92 -18.93
C HIS A 135 -0.90 1.41 -18.84
N PRO A 136 -0.54 0.62 -19.89
CA PRO A 136 -0.86 -0.81 -19.94
C PRO A 136 -0.47 -1.60 -18.70
N GLU A 137 0.69 -1.32 -18.08
CA GLU A 137 1.13 -1.98 -16.84
C GLU A 137 0.25 -1.58 -15.64
N VAL A 138 -0.14 -0.31 -15.52
CA VAL A 138 -1.01 0.17 -14.44
C VAL A 138 -2.41 -0.44 -14.59
N VAL A 139 -2.92 -0.51 -15.82
CA VAL A 139 -4.21 -1.15 -16.10
C VAL A 139 -4.15 -2.65 -15.80
N ALA A 140 -3.10 -3.34 -16.23
CA ALA A 140 -2.94 -4.78 -16.01
C ALA A 140 -2.83 -5.12 -14.51
N GLN A 141 -2.12 -4.30 -13.73
CA GLN A 141 -1.88 -4.56 -12.31
C GLN A 141 -3.00 -4.03 -11.40
N PHE A 142 -3.62 -2.89 -11.73
CA PHE A 142 -4.52 -2.16 -10.82
C PHE A 142 -5.88 -1.83 -11.45
N GLY A 143 -6.15 -2.28 -12.66
CA GLY A 143 -7.38 -1.96 -13.40
C GLY A 143 -7.51 -0.48 -13.78
N GLY A 144 -6.43 0.29 -13.76
CA GLY A 144 -6.44 1.73 -14.05
C GLY A 144 -7.25 2.57 -13.05
N LYS A 145 -7.43 2.10 -11.82
CA LYS A 145 -8.30 2.74 -10.80
C LYS A 145 -7.57 2.94 -9.49
N LEU A 146 -7.91 4.04 -8.81
CA LEU A 146 -7.50 4.26 -7.42
C LEU A 146 -8.42 3.51 -6.46
N TRP A 147 -7.82 2.87 -5.47
CA TRP A 147 -8.52 2.29 -4.33
C TRP A 147 -8.61 3.29 -3.17
N GLY A 148 -9.66 3.18 -2.35
CA GLY A 148 -9.83 3.98 -1.14
C GLY A 148 -11.17 4.74 -1.11
N ASP A 149 -11.40 5.43 0.02
CA ASP A 149 -12.61 6.21 0.26
C ASP A 149 -12.72 7.43 -0.65
N GLU A 150 -13.95 7.86 -0.89
CA GLU A 150 -14.24 9.07 -1.66
C GLU A 150 -15.35 9.92 -1.02
N VAL A 151 -15.41 11.18 -1.41
CA VAL A 151 -16.56 12.06 -1.11
C VAL A 151 -17.64 11.90 -2.19
N LYS A 152 -18.90 12.16 -1.84
CA LYS A 152 -20.03 11.97 -2.76
C LYS A 152 -20.14 13.06 -3.84
N THR A 153 -19.61 14.24 -3.56
CA THR A 153 -19.72 15.43 -4.42
C THR A 153 -18.35 15.98 -4.75
N ALA A 154 -18.26 16.91 -5.69
CA ALA A 154 -17.04 17.65 -5.96
C ALA A 154 -16.48 18.25 -4.67
N PRO A 155 -15.17 18.08 -4.40
CA PRO A 155 -14.52 18.72 -3.25
C PRO A 155 -14.60 20.26 -3.36
N LYS A 156 -14.57 20.95 -2.21
CA LYS A 156 -14.57 22.41 -2.21
C LYS A 156 -13.40 22.98 -3.02
N GLY A 157 -13.70 23.87 -3.95
CA GLY A 157 -12.70 24.51 -4.82
C GLY A 157 -12.47 23.80 -6.16
N PHE A 158 -13.25 22.76 -6.46
CA PHE A 158 -13.19 22.06 -7.74
C PHE A 158 -14.57 22.07 -8.42
N GLU A 159 -14.57 22.15 -9.75
CA GLU A 159 -15.78 22.20 -10.55
C GLU A 159 -16.45 20.81 -10.62
N LYS A 160 -17.78 20.81 -10.79
CA LYS A 160 -18.55 19.56 -10.84
C LYS A 160 -18.41 18.83 -12.18
N ASP A 161 -17.99 19.54 -13.19
CA ASP A 161 -17.76 19.06 -14.56
C ASP A 161 -16.26 18.89 -14.88
N ASP A 162 -15.38 18.96 -13.85
CA ASP A 162 -13.96 18.66 -14.01
C ASP A 162 -13.80 17.23 -14.57
N PRO A 163 -13.09 17.04 -15.70
CA PRO A 163 -12.90 15.72 -16.30
C PRO A 163 -12.19 14.72 -15.37
N MET A 164 -11.44 15.21 -14.37
CA MET A 164 -10.75 14.39 -13.37
C MET A 164 -11.59 14.17 -12.10
N LEU A 165 -12.87 14.53 -12.07
CA LEU A 165 -13.71 14.56 -10.87
C LEU A 165 -13.69 13.24 -10.09
N ASP A 166 -13.68 12.09 -10.75
CA ASP A 166 -13.65 10.77 -10.10
C ASP A 166 -12.38 10.55 -9.27
N TYR A 167 -11.25 11.10 -9.71
CA TYR A 167 -10.00 11.08 -8.95
C TYR A 167 -10.01 12.16 -7.84
N LEU A 168 -10.53 13.35 -8.14
CA LEU A 168 -10.60 14.46 -7.17
C LEU A 168 -11.46 14.13 -5.95
N ARG A 169 -12.47 13.26 -6.11
CA ARG A 169 -13.33 12.79 -5.02
C ARG A 169 -12.61 11.87 -4.03
N LYS A 170 -11.47 11.27 -4.40
CA LYS A 170 -10.72 10.39 -3.50
C LYS A 170 -10.21 11.13 -2.27
N LYS A 171 -10.26 10.46 -1.11
CA LYS A 171 -9.67 10.90 0.16
C LYS A 171 -8.29 10.30 0.37
N GLN A 172 -7.99 9.26 -0.37
CA GLN A 172 -6.76 8.49 -0.37
C GLN A 172 -6.40 8.18 -1.82
N PHE A 173 -5.12 8.15 -2.11
CA PHE A 173 -4.62 7.89 -3.45
C PHE A 173 -3.78 6.62 -3.41
N LEU A 174 -4.42 5.48 -3.61
CA LEU A 174 -3.82 4.17 -3.45
C LEU A 174 -4.03 3.31 -4.68
N LEU A 175 -2.99 2.58 -5.06
CA LEU A 175 -3.06 1.46 -5.99
C LEU A 175 -3.04 0.16 -5.19
N LYS A 176 -3.81 -0.85 -5.59
CA LYS A 176 -3.92 -2.14 -4.90
C LYS A 176 -4.01 -3.28 -5.93
N HIS A 177 -3.21 -4.32 -5.72
CA HIS A 177 -3.27 -5.56 -6.48
C HIS A 177 -3.48 -6.73 -5.52
N ASP A 178 -4.62 -7.40 -5.69
CA ASP A 178 -5.00 -8.54 -4.85
C ASP A 178 -4.39 -9.84 -5.38
N PHE A 179 -3.99 -10.73 -4.47
CA PHE A 179 -3.50 -12.07 -4.76
C PHE A 179 -4.42 -13.12 -4.16
N THR A 180 -4.73 -14.13 -4.94
CA THR A 180 -5.39 -15.32 -4.42
C THR A 180 -4.45 -16.11 -3.49
N PRO A 181 -5.00 -16.93 -2.56
CA PRO A 181 -4.17 -17.80 -1.72
C PRO A 181 -3.22 -18.70 -2.52
N ALA A 182 -3.66 -19.23 -3.65
CA ALA A 182 -2.83 -20.06 -4.53
C ALA A 182 -1.65 -19.29 -5.11
N GLU A 183 -1.84 -18.03 -5.50
CA GLU A 183 -0.76 -17.17 -6.00
C GLU A 183 0.25 -16.83 -4.91
N VAL A 184 -0.19 -16.53 -3.69
CA VAL A 184 0.71 -16.25 -2.56
C VAL A 184 1.58 -17.47 -2.23
N LEU A 185 1.04 -18.67 -2.35
CA LEU A 185 1.76 -19.93 -2.10
C LEU A 185 2.62 -20.38 -3.30
N SER A 186 2.43 -19.78 -4.47
CA SER A 186 3.24 -20.07 -5.67
C SER A 186 4.69 -19.61 -5.48
N PRO A 187 5.68 -20.32 -6.09
CA PRO A 187 7.06 -19.85 -6.18
C PRO A 187 7.20 -18.47 -6.84
N ASP A 188 6.26 -18.10 -7.73
CA ASP A 188 6.27 -16.86 -8.51
C ASP A 188 5.72 -15.65 -7.73
N PHE A 189 5.19 -15.83 -6.52
CA PHE A 189 4.57 -14.76 -5.74
C PHE A 189 5.48 -13.53 -5.62
N THR A 190 6.73 -13.74 -5.22
CA THR A 190 7.68 -12.63 -5.01
C THR A 190 7.92 -11.85 -6.30
N VAL A 191 8.06 -12.54 -7.43
CA VAL A 191 8.26 -11.91 -8.75
C VAL A 191 7.03 -11.11 -9.16
N LYS A 192 5.82 -11.67 -9.00
CA LYS A 192 4.56 -10.97 -9.28
C LYS A 192 4.39 -9.74 -8.39
N ALA A 193 4.65 -9.86 -7.09
CA ALA A 193 4.56 -8.75 -6.14
C ALA A 193 5.54 -7.61 -6.52
N ILE A 194 6.78 -7.93 -6.88
CA ILE A 194 7.77 -6.96 -7.35
C ILE A 194 7.29 -6.27 -8.62
N SER A 195 6.75 -7.01 -9.58
CA SER A 195 6.21 -6.45 -10.84
C SER A 195 5.10 -5.45 -10.56
N SER A 196 4.13 -5.81 -9.70
CA SER A 196 3.03 -4.91 -9.32
C SER A 196 3.56 -3.65 -8.63
N LEU A 197 4.51 -3.78 -7.70
CA LEU A 197 5.06 -2.60 -7.00
C LEU A 197 5.88 -1.70 -7.92
N LYS A 198 6.66 -2.25 -8.86
CA LYS A 198 7.41 -1.47 -9.87
C LYS A 198 6.47 -0.68 -10.79
N ALA A 199 5.32 -1.23 -11.14
CA ALA A 199 4.32 -0.56 -11.98
C ALA A 199 3.72 0.70 -11.32
N MET A 200 3.87 0.89 -9.99
CA MET A 200 3.41 2.09 -9.28
C MET A 200 4.33 3.30 -9.47
N ARG A 201 5.53 3.13 -10.03
CA ARG A 201 6.55 4.18 -10.04
C ARG A 201 6.10 5.48 -10.74
N PRO A 202 5.50 5.47 -11.95
CA PRO A 202 5.03 6.70 -12.59
C PRO A 202 4.00 7.45 -11.75
N PHE A 203 3.09 6.71 -11.09
CA PHE A 203 2.12 7.28 -10.15
C PHE A 203 2.80 7.95 -8.96
N PHE A 204 3.81 7.32 -8.36
CA PHE A 204 4.57 7.94 -7.26
C PHE A 204 5.34 9.18 -7.69
N ASP A 205 5.90 9.18 -8.89
CA ASP A 205 6.70 10.31 -9.36
C ASP A 205 5.81 11.53 -9.64
N PHE A 206 4.63 11.33 -10.26
CA PHE A 206 3.63 12.38 -10.40
C PHE A 206 3.20 12.97 -9.04
N MET A 207 2.82 12.11 -8.10
CA MET A 207 2.41 12.56 -6.76
C MET A 207 3.55 13.20 -5.97
N THR A 208 4.79 12.77 -6.20
CA THR A 208 5.96 13.39 -5.58
C THR A 208 6.14 14.81 -6.10
N GLY A 209 6.03 15.04 -7.41
CA GLY A 209 6.03 16.37 -8.00
C GLY A 209 5.01 17.27 -7.32
N ALA A 210 3.73 16.86 -7.27
CA ALA A 210 2.66 17.58 -6.60
C ALA A 210 2.96 17.96 -5.14
N LEU A 211 3.73 17.16 -4.42
CA LEU A 211 4.00 17.34 -2.98
C LEU A 211 5.37 17.93 -2.65
N THR A 212 6.25 18.12 -3.62
CA THR A 212 7.63 18.59 -3.40
C THR A 212 7.98 19.84 -4.18
N THR A 213 7.09 20.33 -5.06
CA THR A 213 7.25 21.59 -5.79
C THR A 213 6.07 22.52 -5.51
N ASP A 214 6.23 23.80 -5.75
CA ASP A 214 5.14 24.78 -5.79
C ASP A 214 4.42 24.76 -7.16
N LEU A 215 3.41 25.62 -7.33
CA LEU A 215 2.65 25.72 -8.58
C LEU A 215 3.46 26.26 -9.77
N ASN A 216 4.67 26.77 -9.54
CA ASN A 216 5.61 27.20 -10.59
C ASN A 216 6.67 26.12 -10.89
N GLY A 217 6.60 24.97 -10.20
CA GLY A 217 7.55 23.86 -10.33
C GLY A 217 8.84 24.05 -9.50
N GLU A 218 8.93 25.07 -8.65
CA GLU A 218 10.08 25.29 -7.80
C GLU A 218 10.07 24.34 -6.58
N PRO A 219 11.23 23.76 -6.21
CA PRO A 219 11.31 22.88 -5.04
C PRO A 219 10.89 23.60 -3.75
N LEU A 220 10.20 22.89 -2.86
CA LEU A 220 9.76 23.40 -1.57
C LEU A 220 10.81 23.29 -0.45
N PHE A 221 11.88 22.54 -0.69
CA PHE A 221 12.98 22.28 0.26
C PHE A 221 14.24 21.75 -0.44
#